data_e241b49d47c7d9cbed747e36fe40398d
#
_entry.id   e241b49d47c7d9cbed747e36fe40398d
#
_cell.length_a   1.000
_cell.length_b   1.000
_cell.length_c   1.000
_cell.angle_alpha   90.00
_cell.angle_beta   90.00
_cell.angle_gamma   90.00
#
_symmetry.space_group_name_H-M   'P 1'
#
loop_
_entity.id
_entity.type
_entity.pdbx_description
1 polymer ?
#
loop_
_entity_poly.entity_id
_entity_poly.type
_entity_poly.pdbx_seq_one_letter_code
_entity_poly.pdbx_strand_id
1 'polypeptide(L)'
;MERLYRALENYSREDYYPFHMPGHKRNPGTVDTKLPFDRDITEIEGFDNLHHPEGILKESQEAAAEVYGTRECYYSINGSTAALLAAVSAAVPGNGQILVARNCHKAVYHALYLRNLTPTYVYPQMDKKWWINGGISPDKVERALAANPEIKAVLITSPTYDGVVSDIGKIAEIVHRHEIPLIVDEAHGAHFHFSNYFPVSAADLGADLVIQSFHKTLPAMTQTAVLHNCSERVDSRLIRRFMGIYQSSSPSYILMASIDALSLI
;
A
#
# COMPACT_ATOMS: atom_id res chain seq x y z
N MET A 1 -10.70 10.35 -20.73
CA MET A 1 -10.03 10.87 -19.52
C MET A 1 -8.54 10.93 -19.79
N GLU A 2 -7.89 12.04 -19.49
CA GLU A 2 -6.44 12.16 -19.67
C GLU A 2 -5.72 11.50 -18.49
N ARG A 3 -4.76 10.62 -18.77
CA ARG A 3 -3.95 9.96 -17.76
C ARG A 3 -2.85 10.89 -17.24
N LEU A 4 -2.50 10.79 -15.96
CA LEU A 4 -1.51 11.64 -15.30
C LEU A 4 -0.17 11.66 -16.04
N TYR A 5 0.34 10.50 -16.50
CA TYR A 5 1.62 10.44 -17.21
C TYR A 5 1.58 11.20 -18.56
N ARG A 6 0.42 11.21 -19.27
CA ARG A 6 0.22 11.98 -20.50
C ARG A 6 0.09 13.48 -20.22
N ALA A 7 -0.61 13.83 -19.16
CA ALA A 7 -0.71 15.22 -18.72
C ALA A 7 0.69 15.80 -18.41
N LEU A 8 1.54 15.03 -17.70
CA LEU A 8 2.93 15.43 -17.44
C LEU A 8 3.78 15.49 -18.73
N GLU A 9 3.58 14.57 -19.66
CA GLU A 9 4.26 14.60 -20.94
C GLU A 9 3.87 15.83 -21.77
N ASN A 10 2.58 16.17 -21.83
CA ASN A 10 2.10 17.38 -22.50
C ASN A 10 2.64 18.63 -21.82
N TYR A 11 2.54 18.72 -20.50
CA TYR A 11 3.09 19.80 -19.70
C TYR A 11 4.59 20.00 -19.94
N SER A 12 5.38 18.92 -20.10
CA SER A 12 6.82 19.03 -20.36
C SER A 12 7.17 19.72 -21.68
N ARG A 13 6.24 19.74 -22.65
CA ARG A 13 6.40 20.34 -23.98
C ARG A 13 5.97 21.80 -24.05
N GLU A 14 5.28 22.29 -23.01
CA GLU A 14 4.81 23.68 -22.98
C GLU A 14 5.96 24.66 -22.74
N ASP A 15 5.96 25.76 -23.47
CA ASP A 15 7.01 26.80 -23.45
C ASP A 15 6.57 27.95 -22.52
N TYR A 16 6.68 27.75 -21.21
CA TYR A 16 6.55 28.82 -20.21
C TYR A 16 7.51 28.60 -19.04
N TYR A 17 7.87 29.70 -18.38
CA TYR A 17 8.75 29.67 -17.21
C TYR A 17 7.93 29.35 -15.96
N PRO A 18 8.23 28.26 -15.24
CA PRO A 18 7.46 27.83 -14.06
C PRO A 18 7.86 28.65 -12.80
N PHE A 19 6.94 29.48 -12.32
CA PHE A 19 7.11 30.16 -11.04
C PHE A 19 6.81 29.27 -9.82
N HIS A 20 6.16 28.14 -10.04
CA HIS A 20 5.88 27.15 -9.00
C HIS A 20 7.13 26.32 -8.61
N MET A 21 7.03 25.55 -7.53
CA MET A 21 8.03 24.56 -7.16
C MET A 21 8.02 23.38 -8.17
N PRO A 22 9.08 22.58 -8.32
CA PRO A 22 10.38 22.64 -7.58
C PRO A 22 11.35 23.74 -8.03
N GLY A 23 12.43 23.87 -7.25
CA GLY A 23 13.44 24.93 -7.42
C GLY A 23 14.30 24.84 -8.68
N HIS A 24 14.38 23.69 -9.36
CA HIS A 24 15.10 23.52 -10.65
C HIS A 24 14.41 24.23 -11.82
N LYS A 25 13.15 24.66 -11.69
CA LYS A 25 12.40 25.46 -12.67
C LYS A 25 12.37 24.85 -14.07
N ARG A 26 12.25 23.51 -14.18
CA ARG A 26 12.28 22.74 -15.43
C ARG A 26 13.57 22.96 -16.26
N ASN A 27 14.62 23.47 -15.64
CA ASN A 27 15.86 23.77 -16.35
C ASN A 27 16.86 22.61 -16.28
N PRO A 28 17.03 21.79 -17.34
CA PRO A 28 17.97 20.69 -17.37
C PRO A 28 19.44 21.15 -17.36
N GLY A 29 19.69 22.41 -17.70
CA GLY A 29 21.03 23.00 -17.68
C GLY A 29 21.55 23.40 -16.30
N THR A 30 20.71 23.29 -15.25
CA THR A 30 21.12 23.61 -13.88
C THR A 30 22.18 22.64 -13.34
N VAL A 31 22.09 21.38 -13.75
CA VAL A 31 23.04 20.32 -13.43
C VAL A 31 23.29 19.47 -14.66
N ASP A 32 24.53 18.98 -14.83
CA ASP A 32 24.90 18.13 -15.98
C ASP A 32 24.37 16.70 -15.80
N THR A 33 23.04 16.56 -15.88
CA THR A 33 22.34 15.26 -15.76
C THR A 33 21.11 15.23 -16.66
N LYS A 34 20.65 14.00 -16.96
CA LYS A 34 19.39 13.76 -17.69
C LYS A 34 18.23 13.47 -16.72
N LEU A 35 18.13 14.23 -15.64
CA LEU A 35 17.01 14.11 -14.72
C LEU A 35 15.71 14.66 -15.35
N PRO A 36 14.54 14.08 -15.01
CA PRO A 36 13.27 14.43 -15.65
C PRO A 36 12.65 15.72 -15.06
N PHE A 37 13.44 16.81 -15.02
CA PHE A 37 13.01 18.09 -14.45
C PHE A 37 11.84 18.72 -15.20
N ASP A 38 11.68 18.37 -16.47
CA ASP A 38 10.58 18.80 -17.33
C ASP A 38 9.20 18.32 -16.87
N ARG A 39 9.16 17.21 -16.12
CA ARG A 39 7.94 16.54 -15.61
C ARG A 39 7.83 16.53 -14.09
N ASP A 40 8.86 17.01 -13.40
CA ASP A 40 8.86 17.05 -11.94
C ASP A 40 8.15 18.30 -11.44
N ILE A 41 7.00 18.11 -10.84
CA ILE A 41 6.10 19.16 -10.36
C ILE A 41 5.68 18.88 -8.92
N THR A 42 5.02 19.85 -8.31
CA THR A 42 4.24 19.69 -7.09
C THR A 42 2.74 19.77 -7.41
N GLU A 43 1.89 19.95 -6.42
CA GLU A 43 0.45 20.16 -6.52
C GLU A 43 0.11 21.52 -7.15
N ILE A 44 0.19 21.61 -8.45
CA ILE A 44 -0.16 22.79 -9.25
C ILE A 44 -1.54 22.63 -9.89
N GLU A 45 -2.12 23.75 -10.34
CA GLU A 45 -3.40 23.74 -11.03
C GLU A 45 -3.41 22.76 -12.22
N GLY A 46 -4.47 21.96 -12.33
CA GLY A 46 -4.64 20.92 -13.34
C GLY A 46 -4.03 19.56 -12.99
N PHE A 47 -3.24 19.43 -11.90
CA PHE A 47 -2.57 18.17 -11.54
C PHE A 47 -3.03 17.57 -10.20
N ASP A 48 -4.06 18.16 -9.55
CA ASP A 48 -4.68 17.64 -8.33
C ASP A 48 -3.72 17.61 -7.10
N ASN A 49 -4.17 17.07 -5.98
CA ASN A 49 -3.40 16.92 -4.74
C ASN A 49 -3.61 15.51 -4.17
N LEU A 50 -2.55 14.74 -3.98
CA LEU A 50 -2.62 13.37 -3.49
C LEU A 50 -3.35 13.24 -2.13
N HIS A 51 -3.23 14.25 -1.27
CA HIS A 51 -3.83 14.22 0.07
C HIS A 51 -5.30 14.67 0.09
N HIS A 52 -5.76 15.32 -1.00
CA HIS A 52 -7.14 15.75 -1.22
C HIS A 52 -7.52 15.57 -2.70
N PRO A 53 -7.54 14.32 -3.20
CA PRO A 53 -7.74 14.07 -4.61
C PRO A 53 -9.19 14.35 -5.02
N GLU A 54 -9.38 15.23 -6.00
CA GLU A 54 -10.68 15.62 -6.54
C GLU A 54 -10.76 15.49 -8.07
N GLY A 55 -9.60 15.43 -8.75
CA GLY A 55 -9.45 15.38 -10.19
C GLY A 55 -8.65 14.16 -10.67
N ILE A 56 -7.58 14.40 -11.44
CA ILE A 56 -6.81 13.38 -12.16
C ILE A 56 -6.24 12.29 -11.24
N LEU A 57 -5.82 12.63 -10.01
CA LEU A 57 -5.31 11.64 -9.05
C LEU A 57 -6.44 10.81 -8.45
N LYS A 58 -7.62 11.40 -8.21
CA LYS A 58 -8.81 10.67 -7.79
C LYS A 58 -9.19 9.64 -8.83
N GLU A 59 -9.33 10.06 -10.09
CA GLU A 59 -9.69 9.21 -11.21
C GLU A 59 -8.68 8.07 -11.42
N SER A 60 -7.39 8.37 -11.25
CA SER A 60 -6.31 7.39 -11.35
C SER A 60 -6.38 6.33 -10.23
N GLN A 61 -6.68 6.74 -9.00
CA GLN A 61 -6.86 5.82 -7.87
C GLN A 61 -8.16 4.99 -8.00
N GLU A 62 -9.24 5.57 -8.50
CA GLU A 62 -10.49 4.87 -8.80
C GLU A 62 -10.28 3.82 -9.91
N ALA A 63 -9.54 4.14 -10.97
CA ALA A 63 -9.19 3.20 -12.02
C ALA A 63 -8.32 2.03 -11.49
N ALA A 64 -7.37 2.32 -10.59
CA ALA A 64 -6.59 1.27 -9.94
C ALA A 64 -7.47 0.38 -9.04
N ALA A 65 -8.43 0.95 -8.31
CA ALA A 65 -9.38 0.19 -7.52
C ALA A 65 -10.26 -0.72 -8.39
N GLU A 66 -10.71 -0.24 -9.56
CA GLU A 66 -11.47 -1.03 -10.53
C GLU A 66 -10.65 -2.21 -11.07
N VAL A 67 -9.39 -1.97 -11.47
CA VAL A 67 -8.48 -3.03 -11.96
C VAL A 67 -8.29 -4.14 -10.92
N TYR A 68 -8.14 -3.80 -9.64
CA TYR A 68 -7.94 -4.77 -8.57
C TYR A 68 -9.23 -5.27 -7.92
N GLY A 69 -10.41 -4.84 -8.39
CA GLY A 69 -11.70 -5.22 -7.81
C GLY A 69 -11.86 -4.79 -6.34
N THR A 70 -11.19 -3.73 -5.92
CA THR A 70 -11.22 -3.24 -4.54
C THR A 70 -12.13 -2.02 -4.40
N ARG A 71 -12.58 -1.75 -3.17
CA ARG A 71 -13.48 -0.62 -2.89
C ARG A 71 -12.80 0.74 -3.08
N GLU A 72 -11.56 0.86 -2.62
CA GLU A 72 -10.73 2.06 -2.75
C GLU A 72 -9.26 1.67 -2.89
N CYS A 73 -8.50 2.44 -3.64
CA CYS A 73 -7.06 2.30 -3.77
C CYS A 73 -6.39 3.63 -3.44
N TYR A 74 -5.34 3.60 -2.61
CA TYR A 74 -4.58 4.77 -2.20
C TYR A 74 -3.13 4.65 -2.65
N TYR A 75 -2.64 5.60 -3.43
CA TYR A 75 -1.25 5.64 -3.86
C TYR A 75 -0.31 5.95 -2.71
N SER A 76 0.77 5.20 -2.62
CA SER A 76 1.86 5.44 -1.69
C SER A 76 3.17 5.64 -2.44
N ILE A 77 3.71 6.85 -2.37
CA ILE A 77 5.00 7.23 -2.97
C ILE A 77 6.13 7.19 -1.93
N ASN A 78 5.83 6.85 -0.69
CA ASN A 78 6.79 6.57 0.37
C ASN A 78 6.89 5.06 0.66
N GLY A 79 6.61 4.24 -0.36
CA GLY A 79 6.70 2.78 -0.33
C GLY A 79 5.59 2.11 0.48
N SER A 80 5.59 0.80 0.49
CA SER A 80 4.72 0.01 1.38
C SER A 80 4.95 0.32 2.85
N THR A 81 6.09 0.93 3.19
CA THR A 81 6.36 1.38 4.56
C THR A 81 5.30 2.37 5.03
N ALA A 82 5.04 3.44 4.28
CA ALA A 82 4.00 4.42 4.64
C ALA A 82 2.60 3.80 4.61
N ALA A 83 2.32 2.95 3.62
CA ALA A 83 1.06 2.23 3.50
C ALA A 83 0.80 1.30 4.70
N LEU A 84 1.81 0.54 5.17
CA LEU A 84 1.71 -0.30 6.37
C LEU A 84 1.49 0.52 7.64
N LEU A 85 2.25 1.62 7.80
CA LEU A 85 2.04 2.54 8.93
C LEU A 85 0.61 3.08 8.95
N ALA A 86 0.09 3.48 7.79
CA ALA A 86 -1.27 4.00 7.65
C ALA A 86 -2.33 2.93 7.92
N ALA A 87 -2.18 1.74 7.35
CA ALA A 87 -3.11 0.63 7.53
C ALA A 87 -3.25 0.23 9.01
N VAL A 88 -2.12 0.01 9.69
CA VAL A 88 -2.11 -0.34 11.13
C VAL A 88 -2.70 0.80 11.96
N SER A 89 -2.35 2.05 11.65
CA SER A 89 -2.83 3.22 12.41
C SER A 89 -4.32 3.48 12.23
N ALA A 90 -4.87 3.15 11.05
CA ALA A 90 -6.31 3.29 10.77
C ALA A 90 -7.13 2.15 11.40
N ALA A 91 -6.58 0.93 11.39
CA ALA A 91 -7.27 -0.27 11.88
C ALA A 91 -7.23 -0.40 13.41
N VAL A 92 -6.20 0.13 14.08
CA VAL A 92 -6.01 -0.06 15.52
C VAL A 92 -5.95 1.28 16.25
N PRO A 93 -6.81 1.53 17.23
CA PRO A 93 -6.72 2.71 18.08
C PRO A 93 -5.35 2.79 18.78
N GLY A 94 -4.87 4.01 19.06
CA GLY A 94 -3.65 4.20 19.86
C GLY A 94 -3.78 3.47 21.22
N ASN A 95 -2.68 2.87 21.69
CA ASN A 95 -2.61 1.99 22.86
C ASN A 95 -3.42 0.68 22.73
N GLY A 96 -3.93 0.34 21.54
CA GLY A 96 -4.69 -0.88 21.28
C GLY A 96 -3.81 -2.12 21.16
N GLN A 97 -4.46 -3.28 20.99
CA GLN A 97 -3.80 -4.57 20.84
C GLN A 97 -3.97 -5.09 19.41
N ILE A 98 -2.94 -5.75 18.88
CA ILE A 98 -2.91 -6.29 17.51
C ILE A 98 -2.23 -7.66 17.48
N LEU A 99 -2.79 -8.60 16.70
CA LEU A 99 -2.13 -9.87 16.39
C LEU A 99 -1.25 -9.71 15.14
N VAL A 100 0.03 -10.02 15.25
CA VAL A 100 1.02 -9.78 14.19
C VAL A 100 1.79 -11.06 13.86
N ALA A 101 1.92 -11.37 12.57
CA ALA A 101 2.84 -12.40 12.10
C ALA A 101 4.28 -12.01 12.44
N ARG A 102 5.02 -12.89 13.14
CA ARG A 102 6.37 -12.56 13.66
C ARG A 102 7.40 -12.31 12.57
N ASN A 103 7.18 -12.82 11.36
CA ASN A 103 7.99 -12.59 10.17
C ASN A 103 7.60 -11.35 9.36
N CYS A 104 6.85 -10.41 9.96
CA CYS A 104 6.45 -9.18 9.30
C CYS A 104 7.63 -8.23 9.02
N HIS A 105 7.42 -7.33 8.07
CA HIS A 105 8.39 -6.30 7.73
C HIS A 105 8.61 -5.31 8.90
N LYS A 106 9.81 -4.74 9.01
CA LYS A 106 10.17 -3.78 10.08
C LYS A 106 9.22 -2.59 10.22
N ALA A 107 8.55 -2.18 9.14
CA ALA A 107 7.55 -1.10 9.16
C ALA A 107 6.39 -1.39 10.13
N VAL A 108 6.03 -2.67 10.31
CA VAL A 108 4.99 -3.06 11.29
C VAL A 108 5.48 -2.75 12.71
N TYR A 109 6.72 -3.07 13.04
CA TYR A 109 7.30 -2.72 14.36
C TYR A 109 7.39 -1.23 14.58
N HIS A 110 7.65 -0.44 13.51
CA HIS A 110 7.60 1.02 13.58
C HIS A 110 6.17 1.50 13.88
N ALA A 111 5.14 0.90 13.26
CA ALA A 111 3.75 1.24 13.57
C ALA A 111 3.38 0.90 15.03
N LEU A 112 3.81 -0.27 15.53
CA LEU A 112 3.63 -0.64 16.94
C LEU A 112 4.22 0.41 17.88
N TYR A 113 5.45 0.84 17.61
CA TYR A 113 6.14 1.86 18.39
C TYR A 113 5.45 3.23 18.33
N LEU A 114 5.18 3.73 17.12
CA LEU A 114 4.59 5.06 16.91
C LEU A 114 3.18 5.18 17.49
N ARG A 115 2.41 4.09 17.52
CA ARG A 115 1.04 4.05 18.01
C ARG A 115 0.92 3.51 19.44
N ASN A 116 2.06 3.15 20.06
CA ASN A 116 2.12 2.51 21.38
C ASN A 116 1.22 1.27 21.47
N LEU A 117 1.27 0.40 20.44
CA LEU A 117 0.43 -0.80 20.37
C LEU A 117 1.07 -1.97 21.12
N THR A 118 0.22 -2.81 21.72
CA THR A 118 0.63 -4.06 22.37
C THR A 118 0.47 -5.22 21.39
N PRO A 119 1.57 -5.83 20.87
CA PRO A 119 1.47 -6.95 19.96
C PRO A 119 1.29 -8.29 20.68
N THR A 120 0.41 -9.13 20.14
CA THR A 120 0.45 -10.59 20.28
C THR A 120 1.08 -11.15 19.01
N TYR A 121 2.00 -12.14 19.13
CA TYR A 121 2.69 -12.68 17.97
C TYR A 121 2.19 -14.07 17.60
N VAL A 122 1.95 -14.28 16.30
CA VAL A 122 1.79 -15.59 15.70
C VAL A 122 3.03 -15.93 14.87
N TYR A 123 3.56 -17.13 15.08
CA TYR A 123 4.80 -17.56 14.43
C TYR A 123 4.50 -18.39 13.18
N PRO A 124 5.19 -18.11 12.06
CA PRO A 124 5.06 -18.92 10.86
C PRO A 124 5.49 -20.37 11.11
N GLN A 125 5.05 -21.24 10.24
CA GLN A 125 5.64 -22.58 10.16
C GLN A 125 7.08 -22.43 9.65
N MET A 126 7.96 -23.36 10.05
CA MET A 126 9.33 -23.41 9.57
C MET A 126 9.49 -24.62 8.66
N ASP A 127 9.87 -24.41 7.42
CA ASP A 127 10.33 -25.49 6.55
C ASP A 127 11.79 -25.82 6.93
N LYS A 128 11.96 -26.98 7.57
CA LYS A 128 13.26 -27.42 8.08
C LYS A 128 14.21 -27.88 6.95
N LYS A 129 13.68 -28.21 5.78
CA LYS A 129 14.49 -28.63 4.64
C LYS A 129 15.18 -27.44 3.97
N TRP A 130 14.45 -26.34 3.82
CA TRP A 130 14.93 -25.16 3.13
C TRP A 130 15.30 -24.01 4.06
N TRP A 131 14.99 -24.14 5.36
CA TRP A 131 15.23 -23.10 6.39
C TRP A 131 14.54 -21.77 6.06
N ILE A 132 13.35 -21.84 5.47
CA ILE A 132 12.53 -20.68 5.13
C ILE A 132 11.27 -20.61 6.01
N ASN A 133 10.72 -19.40 6.14
CA ASN A 133 9.44 -19.20 6.79
C ASN A 133 8.31 -19.72 5.88
N GLY A 134 7.49 -20.59 6.41
CA GLY A 134 6.24 -21.04 5.80
C GLY A 134 5.09 -20.07 6.06
N GLY A 135 3.86 -20.50 5.75
CA GLY A 135 2.63 -19.74 6.01
C GLY A 135 2.28 -19.66 7.50
N ILE A 136 1.37 -18.77 7.81
CA ILE A 136 0.70 -18.68 9.12
C ILE A 136 -0.45 -19.69 9.16
N SER A 137 -0.49 -20.53 10.20
CA SER A 137 -1.59 -21.46 10.39
C SER A 137 -2.87 -20.75 10.85
N PRO A 138 -4.02 -20.98 10.19
CA PRO A 138 -5.32 -20.45 10.63
C PRO A 138 -5.64 -20.83 12.08
N ASP A 139 -5.36 -22.09 12.50
CA ASP A 139 -5.61 -22.56 13.87
C ASP A 139 -4.80 -21.79 14.94
N LYS A 140 -3.61 -21.28 14.57
CA LYS A 140 -2.82 -20.45 15.48
C LYS A 140 -3.44 -19.06 15.62
N VAL A 141 -3.99 -18.51 14.55
CA VAL A 141 -4.72 -17.23 14.56
C VAL A 141 -5.96 -17.37 15.44
N GLU A 142 -6.77 -18.41 15.23
CA GLU A 142 -7.98 -18.68 16.01
C GLU A 142 -7.69 -18.81 17.50
N ARG A 143 -6.69 -19.61 17.87
CA ARG A 143 -6.28 -19.74 19.28
C ARG A 143 -5.81 -18.45 19.92
N ALA A 144 -5.06 -17.61 19.15
CA ALA A 144 -4.58 -16.34 19.65
C ALA A 144 -5.73 -15.34 19.89
N LEU A 145 -6.71 -15.29 18.98
CA LEU A 145 -7.90 -14.44 19.12
C LEU A 145 -8.81 -14.92 20.26
N ALA A 146 -9.01 -16.24 20.39
CA ALA A 146 -9.78 -16.81 21.49
C ALA A 146 -9.14 -16.55 22.88
N ALA A 147 -7.80 -16.53 22.94
CA ALA A 147 -7.06 -16.26 24.17
C ALA A 147 -7.03 -14.77 24.54
N ASN A 148 -7.24 -13.87 23.58
CA ASN A 148 -7.16 -12.43 23.80
C ASN A 148 -8.21 -11.66 22.98
N PRO A 149 -9.42 -11.46 23.51
CA PRO A 149 -10.51 -10.75 22.83
C PRO A 149 -10.29 -9.24 22.68
N GLU A 150 -9.26 -8.68 23.30
CA GLU A 150 -8.93 -7.25 23.19
C GLU A 150 -8.18 -6.91 21.89
N ILE A 151 -7.78 -7.90 21.11
CA ILE A 151 -7.15 -7.69 19.81
C ILE A 151 -8.13 -6.97 18.87
N LYS A 152 -7.66 -5.89 18.22
CA LYS A 152 -8.47 -5.01 17.37
C LYS A 152 -8.19 -5.20 15.85
N ALA A 153 -7.13 -5.90 15.50
CA ALA A 153 -6.80 -6.24 14.11
C ALA A 153 -5.82 -7.41 14.05
N VAL A 154 -5.76 -8.06 12.90
CA VAL A 154 -4.75 -9.08 12.60
C VAL A 154 -3.91 -8.60 11.41
N LEU A 155 -2.58 -8.75 11.47
CA LEU A 155 -1.67 -8.45 10.38
C LEU A 155 -0.86 -9.70 10.00
N ILE A 156 -0.97 -10.10 8.72
CA ILE A 156 -0.26 -11.24 8.14
C ILE A 156 0.59 -10.76 6.95
N THR A 157 1.79 -11.32 6.78
CA THR A 157 2.61 -11.15 5.58
C THR A 157 2.41 -12.35 4.67
N SER A 158 1.84 -12.13 3.49
CA SER A 158 1.59 -13.16 2.48
C SER A 158 1.52 -12.51 1.08
N PRO A 159 2.40 -12.91 0.13
CA PRO A 159 3.44 -13.92 0.32
C PRO A 159 4.58 -13.47 1.22
N THR A 160 5.33 -14.44 1.77
CA THR A 160 6.61 -14.16 2.43
C THR A 160 7.65 -13.68 1.43
N TYR A 161 8.83 -13.23 1.91
CA TYR A 161 9.96 -12.90 1.04
C TYR A 161 10.37 -14.07 0.11
N ASP A 162 10.23 -15.29 0.61
CA ASP A 162 10.55 -16.52 -0.13
C ASP A 162 9.40 -17.01 -1.04
N GLY A 163 8.31 -16.26 -1.14
CA GLY A 163 7.18 -16.57 -2.01
C GLY A 163 6.13 -17.53 -1.41
N VAL A 164 6.19 -17.83 -0.11
CA VAL A 164 5.21 -18.71 0.53
C VAL A 164 3.94 -17.94 0.89
N VAL A 165 2.78 -18.44 0.45
CA VAL A 165 1.46 -17.88 0.78
C VAL A 165 0.83 -18.57 1.97
N SER A 166 0.04 -17.83 2.75
CA SER A 166 -0.82 -18.34 3.81
C SER A 166 -2.24 -18.58 3.28
N ASP A 167 -3.01 -19.40 3.95
CA ASP A 167 -4.45 -19.57 3.65
C ASP A 167 -5.23 -18.34 4.14
N ILE A 168 -5.14 -17.25 3.36
CA ILE A 168 -5.74 -15.95 3.70
C ILE A 168 -7.25 -16.05 3.81
N GLY A 169 -7.92 -16.82 2.92
CA GLY A 169 -9.37 -16.97 2.96
C GLY A 169 -9.84 -17.54 4.30
N LYS A 170 -9.23 -18.62 4.76
CA LYS A 170 -9.57 -19.21 6.06
C LYS A 170 -9.20 -18.32 7.25
N ILE A 171 -8.08 -17.58 7.15
CA ILE A 171 -7.71 -16.60 8.17
C ILE A 171 -8.73 -15.46 8.22
N ALA A 172 -9.18 -14.95 7.06
CA ALA A 172 -10.21 -13.91 6.98
C ALA A 172 -11.53 -14.36 7.63
N GLU A 173 -12.00 -15.58 7.32
CA GLU A 173 -13.19 -16.14 7.96
C GLU A 173 -13.08 -16.17 9.50
N ILE A 174 -11.92 -16.57 10.03
CA ILE A 174 -11.65 -16.60 11.47
C ILE A 174 -11.68 -15.19 12.05
N VAL A 175 -10.94 -14.27 11.45
CA VAL A 175 -10.80 -12.88 11.91
C VAL A 175 -12.15 -12.16 11.91
N HIS A 176 -12.95 -12.37 10.88
CA HIS A 176 -14.26 -11.74 10.72
C HIS A 176 -15.30 -12.26 11.73
N ARG A 177 -15.17 -13.49 12.23
CA ARG A 177 -16.01 -13.96 13.37
C ARG A 177 -15.80 -13.16 14.66
N HIS A 178 -14.64 -12.49 14.77
CA HIS A 178 -14.34 -11.59 15.89
C HIS A 178 -14.65 -10.11 15.57
N GLU A 179 -15.28 -9.83 14.41
CA GLU A 179 -15.69 -8.49 13.96
C GLU A 179 -14.52 -7.48 13.84
N ILE A 180 -13.29 -7.96 13.65
CA ILE A 180 -12.08 -7.15 13.49
C ILE A 180 -11.51 -7.25 12.07
N PRO A 181 -10.71 -6.26 11.61
CA PRO A 181 -10.13 -6.28 10.27
C PRO A 181 -8.88 -7.17 10.16
N LEU A 182 -8.72 -7.76 8.96
CA LEU A 182 -7.52 -8.44 8.51
C LEU A 182 -6.69 -7.51 7.60
N ILE A 183 -5.45 -7.25 7.98
CA ILE A 183 -4.46 -6.52 7.18
C ILE A 183 -3.50 -7.53 6.57
N VAL A 184 -3.31 -7.48 5.26
CA VAL A 184 -2.34 -8.34 4.57
C VAL A 184 -1.24 -7.49 3.94
N ASP A 185 -0.02 -7.71 4.39
CA ASP A 185 1.18 -7.23 3.70
C ASP A 185 1.47 -8.16 2.50
N GLU A 186 0.93 -7.80 1.36
CA GLU A 186 1.09 -8.46 0.07
C GLU A 186 2.13 -7.73 -0.80
N ALA A 187 3.15 -7.14 -0.19
CA ALA A 187 4.14 -6.33 -0.90
C ALA A 187 4.87 -7.08 -2.03
N HIS A 188 4.93 -8.38 -1.99
CA HIS A 188 5.53 -9.24 -3.04
C HIS A 188 4.50 -9.88 -3.96
N GLY A 189 3.20 -9.54 -3.86
CA GLY A 189 2.10 -10.16 -4.60
C GLY A 189 1.31 -9.21 -5.50
N ALA A 190 1.82 -8.00 -5.81
CA ALA A 190 1.09 -7.04 -6.64
C ALA A 190 0.69 -7.56 -8.04
N HIS A 191 1.39 -8.57 -8.54
CA HIS A 191 1.12 -9.22 -9.82
C HIS A 191 0.09 -10.35 -9.75
N PHE A 192 -0.36 -10.76 -8.56
CA PHE A 192 -1.25 -11.93 -8.40
C PHE A 192 -2.56 -11.77 -9.15
N HIS A 193 -3.11 -10.59 -9.18
CA HIS A 193 -4.39 -10.31 -9.84
C HIS A 193 -4.37 -10.52 -11.36
N PHE A 194 -3.20 -10.45 -12.00
CA PHE A 194 -3.11 -10.40 -13.48
C PHE A 194 -3.01 -11.76 -14.18
N SER A 195 -2.96 -12.87 -13.46
CA SER A 195 -2.93 -14.19 -14.10
C SER A 195 -3.33 -15.29 -13.14
N ASN A 196 -4.15 -16.24 -13.63
CA ASN A 196 -4.51 -17.46 -12.91
C ASN A 196 -3.32 -18.42 -12.66
N TYR A 197 -2.13 -18.11 -13.19
CA TYR A 197 -0.90 -18.84 -12.89
C TYR A 197 -0.39 -18.54 -11.48
N PHE A 198 -0.70 -17.38 -10.95
CA PHE A 198 -0.30 -16.94 -9.61
C PHE A 198 -1.35 -17.33 -8.57
N PRO A 199 -0.97 -17.31 -7.28
CA PRO A 199 -1.94 -17.42 -6.19
C PRO A 199 -3.01 -16.32 -6.29
N VAL A 200 -4.18 -16.58 -5.72
CA VAL A 200 -5.25 -15.58 -5.59
C VAL A 200 -4.80 -14.46 -4.65
N SER A 201 -5.05 -13.21 -5.02
CA SER A 201 -4.72 -12.04 -4.20
C SER A 201 -5.48 -12.04 -2.87
N ALA A 202 -4.85 -11.51 -1.84
CA ALA A 202 -5.48 -11.32 -0.53
C ALA A 202 -6.75 -10.45 -0.60
N ALA A 203 -6.83 -9.53 -1.55
CA ALA A 203 -8.02 -8.72 -1.80
C ALA A 203 -9.24 -9.58 -2.17
N ASP A 204 -9.05 -10.58 -3.02
CA ASP A 204 -10.10 -11.51 -3.46
C ASP A 204 -10.41 -12.58 -2.40
N LEU A 205 -9.52 -12.78 -1.43
CA LEU A 205 -9.66 -13.76 -0.35
C LEU A 205 -10.24 -13.19 0.95
N GLY A 206 -10.73 -11.95 0.91
CA GLY A 206 -11.44 -11.34 2.02
C GLY A 206 -10.58 -10.57 3.02
N ALA A 207 -9.34 -10.22 2.67
CA ALA A 207 -8.59 -9.24 3.47
C ALA A 207 -9.28 -7.86 3.42
N ASP A 208 -9.24 -7.11 4.52
CA ASP A 208 -9.86 -5.79 4.61
C ASP A 208 -8.94 -4.68 4.10
N LEU A 209 -7.66 -4.77 4.44
CA LEU A 209 -6.61 -3.89 3.93
C LEU A 209 -5.49 -4.72 3.31
N VAL A 210 -5.11 -4.39 2.08
CA VAL A 210 -4.02 -5.08 1.37
C VAL A 210 -2.98 -4.05 0.92
N ILE A 211 -1.72 -4.31 1.23
CA ILE A 211 -0.60 -3.45 0.86
C ILE A 211 0.25 -4.13 -0.20
N GLN A 212 0.43 -3.49 -1.34
CA GLN A 212 1.22 -4.02 -2.46
C GLN A 212 2.32 -3.04 -2.86
N SER A 213 3.56 -3.56 -3.04
CA SER A 213 4.67 -2.80 -3.60
C SER A 213 4.70 -2.97 -5.11
N PHE A 214 4.29 -1.98 -5.86
CA PHE A 214 4.28 -2.06 -7.32
C PHE A 214 5.70 -2.19 -7.88
N HIS A 215 6.65 -1.45 -7.31
CA HIS A 215 8.05 -1.49 -7.73
C HIS A 215 8.77 -2.83 -7.54
N LYS A 216 8.19 -3.79 -6.80
CA LYS A 216 8.83 -5.10 -6.57
C LYS A 216 8.50 -6.10 -7.69
N THR A 217 7.28 -6.10 -8.18
CA THR A 217 6.77 -7.15 -9.07
C THR A 217 6.07 -6.62 -10.32
N LEU A 218 5.87 -5.31 -10.42
CA LEU A 218 5.33 -4.63 -11.60
C LEU A 218 6.33 -3.62 -12.14
N PRO A 219 6.25 -3.20 -13.41
CA PRO A 219 7.18 -2.26 -14.03
C PRO A 219 6.92 -0.80 -13.60
N ALA A 220 7.02 -0.54 -12.30
CA ALA A 220 6.87 0.76 -11.68
C ALA A 220 8.16 1.23 -11.01
N MET A 221 8.30 2.54 -10.82
CA MET A 221 9.49 3.14 -10.22
C MET A 221 9.60 2.78 -8.73
N THR A 222 10.84 2.69 -8.24
CA THR A 222 11.13 2.44 -6.81
C THR A 222 10.35 3.40 -5.90
N GLN A 223 9.91 2.94 -4.75
CA GLN A 223 9.02 3.59 -3.77
C GLN A 223 7.53 3.54 -4.11
N THR A 224 7.13 3.14 -5.30
CA THR A 224 5.70 3.04 -5.63
C THR A 224 5.05 1.85 -4.95
N ALA A 225 3.94 2.11 -4.31
CA ALA A 225 3.09 1.12 -3.63
C ALA A 225 1.64 1.59 -3.60
N VAL A 226 0.75 0.70 -3.22
CA VAL A 226 -0.66 1.01 -2.98
C VAL A 226 -1.15 0.39 -1.68
N LEU A 227 -2.16 1.01 -1.10
CA LEU A 227 -2.99 0.47 -0.05
C LEU A 227 -4.40 0.31 -0.61
N HIS A 228 -4.88 -0.92 -0.66
CA HIS A 228 -6.27 -1.24 -1.01
C HIS A 228 -7.13 -1.30 0.25
N ASN A 229 -8.28 -0.64 0.22
CA ASN A 229 -9.37 -0.83 1.16
C ASN A 229 -10.45 -1.70 0.50
N CYS A 230 -10.60 -2.93 0.98
CA CYS A 230 -11.46 -3.92 0.35
C CYS A 230 -12.82 -4.05 1.05
N SER A 231 -13.02 -3.43 2.23
CA SER A 231 -14.25 -3.55 3.03
C SER A 231 -14.65 -2.26 3.73
N GLU A 232 -15.72 -2.31 4.51
CA GLU A 232 -16.18 -1.20 5.37
C GLU A 232 -15.67 -1.29 6.81
N ARG A 233 -14.91 -2.34 7.17
CA ARG A 233 -14.42 -2.54 8.55
C ARG A 233 -13.42 -1.49 8.99
N VAL A 234 -12.73 -0.84 8.06
CA VAL A 234 -11.82 0.27 8.35
C VAL A 234 -12.33 1.55 7.72
N ASP A 235 -12.50 2.59 8.51
CA ASP A 235 -12.99 3.89 8.05
C ASP A 235 -12.01 4.54 7.06
N SER A 236 -12.47 4.78 5.83
CA SER A 236 -11.73 5.43 4.76
C SER A 236 -11.17 6.80 5.17
N ARG A 237 -11.85 7.54 6.06
CA ARG A 237 -11.37 8.83 6.56
C ARG A 237 -10.12 8.67 7.41
N LEU A 238 -10.03 7.60 8.20
CA LEU A 238 -8.84 7.29 8.98
C LEU A 238 -7.69 6.85 8.07
N ILE A 239 -7.97 6.05 7.04
CA ILE A 239 -6.96 5.65 6.05
C ILE A 239 -6.37 6.90 5.38
N ARG A 240 -7.20 7.78 4.82
CA ARG A 240 -6.75 9.04 4.17
C ARG A 240 -5.94 9.91 5.13
N ARG A 241 -6.42 10.06 6.37
CA ARG A 241 -5.70 10.84 7.39
C ARG A 241 -4.30 10.31 7.63
N PHE A 242 -4.14 8.99 7.83
CA PHE A 242 -2.84 8.41 8.11
C PHE A 242 -1.95 8.31 6.86
N MET A 243 -2.52 8.12 5.66
CA MET A 243 -1.77 8.28 4.41
C MET A 243 -1.19 9.68 4.28
N GLY A 244 -1.94 10.73 4.63
CA GLY A 244 -1.44 12.10 4.64
C GLY A 244 -0.38 12.37 5.73
N ILE A 245 -0.45 11.70 6.89
CA ILE A 245 0.53 11.87 7.98
C ILE A 245 1.87 11.21 7.64
N TYR A 246 1.85 10.03 7.00
CA TYR A 246 3.05 9.23 6.77
C TYR A 246 3.69 9.42 5.40
N GLN A 247 3.12 10.26 4.55
CA GLN A 247 3.70 10.62 3.27
C GLN A 247 4.15 12.09 3.23
N SER A 248 5.04 12.41 2.28
CA SER A 248 5.48 13.78 2.03
C SER A 248 4.31 14.68 1.68
N SER A 249 4.33 15.93 2.17
CA SER A 249 3.38 16.97 1.76
C SER A 249 3.57 17.41 0.30
N SER A 250 4.74 17.13 -0.29
CA SER A 250 5.05 17.36 -1.71
C SER A 250 5.34 16.02 -2.38
N PRO A 251 4.28 15.25 -2.72
CA PRO A 251 4.43 13.92 -3.30
C PRO A 251 4.99 13.99 -4.72
N SER A 252 5.87 13.05 -5.08
CA SER A 252 6.45 12.99 -6.42
C SER A 252 5.43 12.59 -7.48
N TYR A 253 5.12 13.49 -8.39
CA TYR A 253 4.23 13.25 -9.53
C TYR A 253 4.82 12.24 -10.52
N ILE A 254 6.14 12.18 -10.65
CA ILE A 254 6.83 11.18 -11.47
C ILE A 254 6.55 9.77 -10.94
N LEU A 255 6.59 9.57 -9.62
CA LEU A 255 6.26 8.27 -9.01
C LEU A 255 4.79 7.93 -9.18
N MET A 256 3.88 8.89 -8.98
CA MET A 256 2.44 8.69 -9.18
C MET A 256 2.11 8.36 -10.65
N ALA A 257 2.71 9.06 -11.59
CA ALA A 257 2.55 8.77 -13.02
C ALA A 257 3.07 7.37 -13.40
N SER A 258 4.11 6.88 -12.70
CA SER A 258 4.61 5.52 -12.87
C SER A 258 3.60 4.46 -12.39
N ILE A 259 2.81 4.75 -11.34
CA ILE A 259 1.70 3.88 -10.91
C ILE A 259 0.54 3.96 -11.92
N ASP A 260 0.15 5.18 -12.30
CA ASP A 260 -0.96 5.43 -13.22
C ASP A 260 -0.77 4.75 -14.58
N ALA A 261 0.46 4.72 -15.08
CA ALA A 261 0.80 4.06 -16.34
C ALA A 261 0.52 2.56 -16.34
N LEU A 262 0.54 1.89 -15.18
CA LEU A 262 0.27 0.45 -15.05
C LEU A 262 -1.21 0.11 -15.25
N SER A 263 -2.12 1.03 -15.03
CA SER A 263 -3.56 0.81 -15.27
C SER A 263 -3.92 0.75 -16.77
N LEU A 264 -2.91 0.73 -17.66
CA LEU A 264 -3.05 0.51 -19.11
C LEU A 264 -2.71 -0.92 -19.54
N ILE A 265 -2.19 -1.73 -18.65
CA ILE A 265 -1.82 -3.13 -18.89
C ILE A 265 -2.97 -4.05 -18.51
#